data_2e66ee9d0975c06b9377ad3db426c5da
#
_entry.id   2e66ee9d0975c06b9377ad3db426c5da
#
_cell.length_a   1.000
_cell.length_b   1.000
_cell.length_c   1.000
_cell.angle_alpha   90.00
_cell.angle_beta   90.00
_cell.angle_gamma   90.00
#
_symmetry.space_group_name_H-M   'P 1'
#
loop_
_entity.id
_entity.type
_entity.pdbx_description
1 polymer ?
#
loop_
_entity_poly.entity_id
_entity_poly.type
_entity_poly.pdbx_seq_one_letter_code
_entity_poly.pdbx_strand_id
1 'polypeptide(L)'
;MKFLPRSLLILALCAFSPLSWSQGALDPPRYDYNVLCQKRANVADGFSREAMMQCLASQRHAYELIRKNWHQLPEEVQTGCDEQTRATRVLDYVSLHSCIVTQLRRIPPAPQ
;
A
#
# COMPACT_ATOMS: atom_id res chain seq x y z
N MET A 1 -26.19 15.03 -64.69
CA MET A 1 -25.44 15.42 -63.51
C MET A 1 -25.51 14.30 -62.52
N LYS A 2 -24.37 13.68 -62.28
CA LYS A 2 -24.29 12.57 -61.32
C LYS A 2 -23.75 13.12 -60.05
N PHE A 3 -24.59 13.11 -59.03
CA PHE A 3 -24.14 13.40 -57.68
C PHE A 3 -23.50 12.16 -57.13
N LEU A 4 -22.21 12.23 -56.84
CA LEU A 4 -21.53 11.19 -56.10
C LEU A 4 -21.98 11.25 -54.63
N PRO A 5 -22.44 10.15 -54.06
CA PRO A 5 -22.68 10.13 -52.64
C PRO A 5 -21.34 10.27 -51.96
N ARG A 6 -21.18 11.36 -51.23
CA ARG A 6 -20.08 11.47 -50.29
C ARG A 6 -20.31 10.42 -49.24
N SER A 7 -19.62 9.34 -49.39
CA SER A 7 -19.52 8.36 -48.31
C SER A 7 -18.90 9.06 -47.09
N LEU A 8 -19.75 9.43 -46.19
CA LEU A 8 -19.34 9.81 -44.86
C LEU A 8 -18.71 8.57 -44.22
N LEU A 9 -17.40 8.47 -44.29
CA LEU A 9 -16.60 7.61 -43.49
C LEU A 9 -16.78 8.10 -42.05
N ILE A 10 -17.76 7.53 -41.37
CA ILE A 10 -17.86 7.64 -39.92
C ILE A 10 -16.74 6.78 -39.39
N LEU A 11 -15.58 7.39 -39.15
CA LEU A 11 -14.55 6.83 -38.30
C LEU A 11 -15.17 6.74 -36.91
N ALA A 12 -15.72 5.56 -36.62
CA ALA A 12 -16.03 5.20 -35.28
C ALA A 12 -14.71 5.11 -34.51
N LEU A 13 -14.33 6.21 -33.89
CA LEU A 13 -13.30 6.22 -32.87
C LEU A 13 -13.85 5.36 -31.72
N CYS A 14 -13.54 4.07 -31.78
CA CYS A 14 -13.64 3.22 -30.62
C CYS A 14 -12.68 3.79 -29.59
N ALA A 15 -13.21 4.66 -28.72
CA ALA A 15 -12.51 5.04 -27.52
C ALA A 15 -12.37 3.76 -26.71
N PHE A 16 -11.25 3.09 -26.87
CA PHE A 16 -10.81 2.10 -25.89
C PHE A 16 -10.54 2.86 -24.61
N SER A 17 -11.57 2.95 -23.78
CA SER A 17 -11.34 3.29 -22.40
C SER A 17 -10.55 2.14 -21.82
N PRO A 18 -9.30 2.32 -21.41
CA PRO A 18 -8.63 1.27 -20.68
C PRO A 18 -9.47 1.04 -19.43
N LEU A 19 -10.00 -0.18 -19.31
CA LEU A 19 -10.56 -0.63 -18.05
C LEU A 19 -9.42 -0.52 -17.05
N SER A 20 -9.42 0.58 -16.32
CA SER A 20 -8.56 0.69 -15.16
C SER A 20 -9.14 -0.25 -14.11
N TRP A 21 -8.67 -1.47 -14.15
CA TRP A 21 -8.79 -2.35 -13.03
C TRP A 21 -8.05 -1.63 -11.91
N SER A 22 -8.79 -1.19 -10.91
CA SER A 22 -8.17 -0.71 -9.68
C SER A 22 -7.59 -1.93 -8.98
N GLN A 23 -6.49 -2.42 -9.52
CA GLN A 23 -5.65 -3.35 -8.80
C GLN A 23 -5.06 -2.56 -7.66
N GLY A 24 -5.36 -2.95 -6.43
CA GLY A 24 -4.63 -2.48 -5.28
C GLY A 24 -3.15 -2.56 -5.58
N ALA A 25 -2.36 -1.67 -5.03
CA ALA A 25 -0.92 -1.68 -5.22
C ALA A 25 -0.40 -3.10 -5.06
N LEU A 26 0.39 -3.58 -6.04
CA LEU A 26 0.94 -4.95 -6.02
C LEU A 26 1.90 -5.14 -4.84
N ASP A 27 2.53 -4.05 -4.38
CA ASP A 27 3.49 -4.07 -3.30
C ASP A 27 3.02 -3.16 -2.15
N PRO A 28 3.40 -3.48 -0.91
CA PRO A 28 3.17 -2.58 0.21
C PRO A 28 3.85 -1.23 0.00
N PRO A 29 3.37 -0.16 0.66
CA PRO A 29 4.04 1.14 0.61
C PRO A 29 5.47 1.03 1.13
N ARG A 30 6.35 1.86 0.58
CA ARG A 30 7.75 1.90 1.04
C ARG A 30 7.90 2.95 2.12
N TYR A 31 8.28 2.49 3.31
CA TYR A 31 8.60 3.36 4.44
C TYR A 31 10.09 3.35 4.70
N ASP A 32 10.66 4.53 4.91
CA ASP A 32 12.06 4.64 5.32
C ASP A 32 12.17 4.44 6.84
N TYR A 33 12.21 3.19 7.25
CA TYR A 33 12.32 2.86 8.67
C TYR A 33 13.74 3.01 9.23
N ASN A 34 14.75 3.28 8.39
CA ASN A 34 16.10 3.55 8.88
C ASN A 34 16.13 4.80 9.75
N VAL A 35 15.43 5.86 9.33
CA VAL A 35 15.31 7.10 10.12
C VAL A 35 14.66 6.83 11.46
N LEU A 36 13.57 6.05 11.45
CA LEU A 36 12.88 5.66 12.67
C LEU A 36 13.79 4.88 13.61
N CYS A 37 14.51 3.89 13.08
CA CYS A 37 15.37 3.04 13.88
C CYS A 37 16.58 3.81 14.42
N GLN A 38 17.14 4.77 13.65
CA GLN A 38 18.18 5.66 14.15
C GLN A 38 17.69 6.49 15.34
N LYS A 39 16.49 7.06 15.25
CA LYS A 39 15.90 7.81 16.37
C LYS A 39 15.72 6.95 17.61
N ARG A 40 15.24 5.73 17.44
CA ARG A 40 15.05 4.78 18.56
C ARG A 40 16.36 4.30 19.16
N ALA A 41 17.42 4.22 18.34
CA ALA A 41 18.75 3.81 18.79
C ALA A 41 19.52 4.93 19.47
N ASN A 42 19.16 6.19 19.25
CA ASN A 42 19.73 7.33 19.94
C ASN A 42 19.08 7.48 21.31
N VAL A 43 19.74 6.92 22.30
CA VAL A 43 19.33 6.98 23.71
C VAL A 43 20.15 8.03 24.45
N ALA A 44 19.76 8.37 25.70
CA ALA A 44 20.40 9.41 26.49
C ALA A 44 21.91 9.23 26.64
N ASP A 45 22.39 7.98 26.67
CA ASP A 45 23.81 7.62 26.85
C ASP A 45 24.59 7.47 25.52
N GLY A 46 23.96 7.79 24.40
CA GLY A 46 24.56 7.69 23.09
C GLY A 46 23.81 6.72 22.15
N PHE A 47 24.46 6.30 21.09
CA PHE A 47 23.89 5.39 20.12
C PHE A 47 23.95 3.94 20.57
N SER A 48 22.78 3.25 20.57
CA SER A 48 22.69 1.84 20.88
C SER A 48 22.63 1.00 19.61
N ARG A 49 23.69 0.30 19.31
CA ARG A 49 23.76 -0.63 18.17
C ARG A 49 22.73 -1.74 18.29
N GLU A 50 22.54 -2.27 19.48
CA GLU A 50 21.58 -3.33 19.75
C GLU A 50 20.14 -2.87 19.48
N ALA A 51 19.79 -1.69 19.97
CA ALA A 51 18.45 -1.11 19.70
C ALA A 51 18.23 -0.88 18.22
N MET A 52 19.26 -0.43 17.49
CA MET A 52 19.20 -0.27 16.03
C MET A 52 18.92 -1.59 15.34
N MET A 53 19.66 -2.63 15.69
CA MET A 53 19.52 -3.94 15.07
C MET A 53 18.16 -4.59 15.37
N GLN A 54 17.68 -4.47 16.59
CA GLN A 54 16.35 -4.97 16.97
C GLN A 54 15.23 -4.24 16.21
N CYS A 55 15.35 -2.92 16.10
CA CYS A 55 14.38 -2.12 15.35
C CYS A 55 14.35 -2.53 13.87
N LEU A 56 15.50 -2.62 13.22
CA LEU A 56 15.59 -3.03 11.81
C LEU A 56 15.02 -4.43 11.59
N ALA A 57 15.30 -5.37 12.50
CA ALA A 57 14.79 -6.73 12.42
C ALA A 57 13.25 -6.76 12.54
N SER A 58 12.70 -5.99 13.49
CA SER A 58 11.25 -5.89 13.69
C SER A 58 10.55 -5.29 12.46
N GLN A 59 11.13 -4.25 11.87
CA GLN A 59 10.58 -3.61 10.68
C GLN A 59 10.58 -4.56 9.48
N ARG A 60 11.68 -5.27 9.26
CA ARG A 60 11.77 -6.25 8.17
C ARG A 60 10.80 -7.40 8.36
N HIS A 61 10.67 -7.90 9.57
CA HIS A 61 9.72 -8.98 9.88
C HIS A 61 8.28 -8.54 9.61
N ALA A 62 7.89 -7.36 10.08
CA ALA A 62 6.56 -6.81 9.84
C ALA A 62 6.32 -6.61 8.33
N TYR A 63 7.29 -6.07 7.60
CA TYR A 63 7.19 -5.90 6.16
C TYR A 63 6.96 -7.23 5.44
N GLU A 64 7.70 -8.28 5.79
CA GLU A 64 7.55 -9.61 5.17
C GLU A 64 6.17 -10.21 5.44
N LEU A 65 5.63 -10.03 6.65
CA LEU A 65 4.27 -10.48 6.96
C LEU A 65 3.22 -9.74 6.11
N ILE A 66 3.40 -8.44 5.94
CA ILE A 66 2.51 -7.62 5.13
C ILE A 66 2.61 -8.01 3.66
N ARG A 67 3.83 -8.15 3.15
CA ARG A 67 4.09 -8.44 1.74
C ARG A 67 3.45 -9.75 1.28
N LYS A 68 3.50 -10.78 2.10
CA LYS A 68 2.98 -12.11 1.77
C LYS A 68 1.50 -12.09 1.38
N ASN A 69 0.71 -11.24 2.02
CA ASN A 69 -0.73 -11.23 1.87
C ASN A 69 -1.27 -9.89 1.32
N TRP A 70 -0.39 -8.95 0.96
CA TRP A 70 -0.79 -7.60 0.59
C TRP A 70 -1.82 -7.57 -0.53
N HIS A 71 -1.58 -8.31 -1.60
CA HIS A 71 -2.47 -8.35 -2.77
C HIS A 71 -3.84 -8.99 -2.50
N GLN A 72 -3.96 -9.73 -1.40
CA GLN A 72 -5.21 -10.36 -0.98
C GLN A 72 -6.04 -9.46 -0.06
N LEU A 73 -5.45 -8.35 0.41
CA LEU A 73 -6.15 -7.43 1.29
C LEU A 73 -7.18 -6.61 0.52
N PRO A 74 -8.36 -6.35 1.11
CA PRO A 74 -9.29 -5.38 0.54
C PRO A 74 -8.60 -4.03 0.32
N GLU A 75 -8.92 -3.35 -0.78
CA GLU A 75 -8.33 -2.06 -1.11
C GLU A 75 -8.53 -1.03 0.01
N GLU A 76 -9.70 -1.04 0.66
CA GLU A 76 -10.00 -0.14 1.77
C GLU A 76 -9.03 -0.35 2.94
N VAL A 77 -8.63 -1.59 3.19
CA VAL A 77 -7.66 -1.91 4.25
C VAL A 77 -6.27 -1.43 3.84
N GLN A 78 -5.86 -1.70 2.61
CA GLN A 78 -4.56 -1.25 2.09
C GLN A 78 -4.42 0.27 2.19
N THR A 79 -5.37 0.99 1.60
CA THR A 79 -5.35 2.45 1.55
C THR A 79 -5.56 3.06 2.92
N GLY A 80 -6.56 2.59 3.67
CA GLY A 80 -6.90 3.14 4.98
C GLY A 80 -5.78 2.98 5.98
N CYS A 81 -5.12 1.82 6.01
CA CYS A 81 -4.02 1.59 6.94
C CYS A 81 -2.74 2.34 6.55
N ASP A 82 -2.45 2.49 5.25
CA ASP A 82 -1.34 3.33 4.79
C ASP A 82 -1.58 4.80 5.17
N GLU A 83 -2.76 5.33 4.89
CA GLU A 83 -3.12 6.70 5.25
C GLU A 83 -3.04 6.93 6.76
N GLN A 84 -3.55 6.03 7.56
CA GLN A 84 -3.50 6.12 9.01
C GLN A 84 -2.06 6.13 9.51
N THR A 85 -1.20 5.28 8.97
CA THR A 85 0.21 5.21 9.34
C THR A 85 0.93 6.51 8.97
N ARG A 86 0.68 7.04 7.77
CA ARG A 86 1.27 8.32 7.33
C ARG A 86 0.78 9.50 8.17
N ALA A 87 -0.47 9.47 8.62
CA ALA A 87 -1.03 10.53 9.45
C ALA A 87 -0.32 10.66 10.82
N THR A 88 0.23 9.57 11.33
CA THR A 88 1.02 9.61 12.57
C THR A 88 2.41 10.22 12.36
N ARG A 89 2.84 10.41 11.12
CA ARG A 89 4.18 10.84 10.72
C ARG A 89 5.30 9.87 11.13
N VAL A 90 4.94 8.71 11.64
CA VAL A 90 5.86 7.64 11.98
C VAL A 90 5.64 6.52 10.97
N LEU A 91 6.55 6.41 10.01
CA LEU A 91 6.45 5.41 8.94
C LEU A 91 7.01 4.08 9.45
N ASP A 92 6.12 3.27 9.99
CA ASP A 92 6.43 2.09 10.77
C ASP A 92 5.63 0.89 10.27
N TYR A 93 6.31 -0.13 9.80
CA TYR A 93 5.65 -1.35 9.32
C TYR A 93 4.96 -2.14 10.43
N VAL A 94 5.46 -2.07 11.68
CA VAL A 94 4.79 -2.71 12.81
C VAL A 94 3.42 -2.07 13.03
N SER A 95 3.33 -0.75 12.95
CA SER A 95 2.06 -0.02 13.06
C SER A 95 1.12 -0.31 11.88
N LEU A 96 1.67 -0.37 10.66
CA LEU A 96 0.90 -0.75 9.49
C LEU A 96 0.31 -2.16 9.62
N HIS A 97 1.12 -3.11 10.04
CA HIS A 97 0.69 -4.49 10.28
C HIS A 97 -0.41 -4.54 11.35
N SER A 98 -0.25 -3.83 12.45
CA SER A 98 -1.23 -3.76 13.52
C SER A 98 -2.57 -3.19 13.04
N CYS A 99 -2.54 -2.13 12.22
CA CYS A 99 -3.74 -1.57 11.60
C CYS A 99 -4.44 -2.61 10.72
N ILE A 100 -3.69 -3.30 9.87
CA ILE A 100 -4.23 -4.32 8.96
C ILE A 100 -4.94 -5.43 9.76
N VAL A 101 -4.27 -5.97 10.77
CA VAL A 101 -4.85 -7.04 11.61
C VAL A 101 -6.12 -6.56 12.29
N THR A 102 -6.11 -5.34 12.83
CA THR A 102 -7.28 -4.76 13.48
C THR A 102 -8.45 -4.58 12.51
N GLN A 103 -8.18 -4.07 11.31
CA GLN A 103 -9.22 -3.87 10.29
C GLN A 103 -9.79 -5.20 9.79
N LEU A 104 -8.95 -6.21 9.58
CA LEU A 104 -9.41 -7.53 9.15
C LEU A 104 -10.32 -8.19 10.18
N ARG A 105 -10.08 -7.97 11.46
CA ARG A 105 -10.94 -8.50 12.54
C ARG A 105 -12.32 -7.86 12.56
N ARG A 106 -12.46 -6.65 12.01
CA ARG A 106 -13.74 -5.92 11.94
C ARG A 106 -14.57 -6.30 10.72
N ILE A 107 -13.96 -6.94 9.72
CA ILE A 107 -14.68 -7.40 8.55
C ILE A 107 -15.44 -8.68 8.93
N PRO A 108 -16.80 -8.71 8.79
CA PRO A 108 -17.53 -9.91 9.08
C PRO A 108 -17.15 -11.03 8.11
N PRO A 109 -17.13 -12.30 8.57
CA PRO A 109 -16.88 -13.41 7.67
C PRO A 109 -17.92 -13.42 6.55
N ALA A 110 -17.49 -13.82 5.33
CA ALA A 110 -18.40 -13.93 4.20
C ALA A 110 -19.57 -14.85 4.56
N PRO A 111 -20.81 -14.49 4.19
CA PRO A 111 -21.97 -15.36 4.42
C PRO A 111 -21.74 -16.68 3.69
N GLN A 112 -21.84 -17.77 4.44
CA GLN A 112 -21.78 -19.12 3.89
C GLN A 112 -23.08 -19.48 3.20
#